data_9edce4d59c1603e009a78baf00d5461c
#
_entry.id   9edce4d59c1603e009a78baf00d5461c
#
_cell.length_a   1.000
_cell.length_b   1.000
_cell.length_c   1.000
_cell.angle_alpha   90.00
_cell.angle_beta   90.00
_cell.angle_gamma   90.00
#
_symmetry.space_group_name_H-M   'P 1'
#
loop_
_entity.id
_entity.type
_entity.pdbx_description
1 polymer ?
#
loop_
_entity_poly.entity_id
_entity_poly.type
_entity_poly.pdbx_seq_one_letter_code
_entity_poly.pdbx_strand_id
1 'polypeptide(L)'
;MILVFGGTTEGRMAAQTLDAAGTPFYYSTKGELQQVEMYNGERLCGAMDTVQLVHFCKENEIRLIIDAAHPFAQGVHGTIYRASRELGIKVVRYERNFNLFVGKKSELAVGLPEGEIIWCGSYEEAVERLQQDGIVNLLALTGVNTIPKLKGYWSKEGNLCHFRVLDRDESRELAEKAGFPSCKLLFFNEKLLNAQGKGKEVMLLEKDFIERISPQAIITKESGESGYFNEKVEAALGCGVKVYAVRRPALPEDFIKVYGPVGLRMEVDRLVPEFFPLKIGLTTGSTATAAVRGALRQLLYGEDLSEVYIMLPEGERVRMPLKESGVKDGGAWGCAVKYGGDDPDATNGYDIIAQINLNDKKEVRFFAGEGVGTVTLPGLGLEVGGPAINNGPREMMRRVVMEEFPDGGVDITISVPGGRELASRTFNPRVGVTGGISIIGTSGVVRPFSKEAFLDSISREMDVAKALGAQHIVINSGAKSEQKLKSMIKEELPPQAFIHYGNFIGETVRMAGEHGFQKVTLGIMIGKAVKLAAGNLDTHSKVVTVDKEFVKEIAQKGGCTLIPDNFTLARELWKIFEGEDAQRFFGKVVELCHNVCAPLLPNGELEVVLVEE
;
A
#
# COMPACT_ATOMS: atom_id res chain seq x y z
N MET A 1 4.96 22.80 -11.40
CA MET A 1 5.80 21.62 -11.69
C MET A 1 6.41 21.04 -10.43
N ILE A 2 6.80 19.77 -10.43
CA ILE A 2 7.51 19.07 -9.34
C ILE A 2 8.91 18.70 -9.80
N LEU A 3 9.91 18.86 -8.91
CA LEU A 3 11.30 18.45 -9.15
C LEU A 3 11.70 17.36 -8.15
N VAL A 4 12.15 16.21 -8.65
CA VAL A 4 12.63 15.08 -7.84
C VAL A 4 14.14 14.99 -7.91
N PHE A 5 14.82 14.96 -6.77
CA PHE A 5 16.23 14.59 -6.68
C PHE A 5 16.34 13.08 -6.38
N GLY A 6 16.86 12.32 -7.33
CA GLY A 6 16.91 10.87 -7.30
C GLY A 6 18.32 10.27 -7.21
N GLY A 7 18.54 9.22 -7.96
CA GLY A 7 19.80 8.45 -7.95
C GLY A 7 19.82 7.29 -6.95
N THR A 8 18.69 6.94 -6.36
CA THR A 8 18.50 5.87 -5.35
C THR A 8 17.30 5.01 -5.70
N THR A 9 17.08 3.93 -4.96
CA THR A 9 15.86 3.13 -5.06
C THR A 9 14.62 3.97 -4.74
N GLU A 10 14.70 4.79 -3.70
CA GLU A 10 13.64 5.71 -3.26
C GLU A 10 13.34 6.76 -4.35
N GLY A 11 14.38 7.26 -5.02
CA GLY A 11 14.22 8.17 -6.16
C GLY A 11 13.47 7.53 -7.33
N ARG A 12 13.75 6.27 -7.63
CA ARG A 12 13.03 5.50 -8.66
C ARG A 12 11.56 5.31 -8.27
N MET A 13 11.29 4.92 -7.03
CA MET A 13 9.93 4.75 -6.52
C MET A 13 9.15 6.08 -6.55
N ALA A 14 9.80 7.19 -6.18
CA ALA A 14 9.20 8.52 -6.26
C ALA A 14 8.85 8.89 -7.71
N ALA A 15 9.77 8.68 -8.65
CA ALA A 15 9.54 8.94 -10.07
C ALA A 15 8.38 8.10 -10.62
N GLN A 16 8.35 6.79 -10.34
CA GLN A 16 7.26 5.90 -10.77
C GLN A 16 5.91 6.30 -10.15
N THR A 17 5.90 6.74 -8.89
CA THR A 17 4.68 7.23 -8.23
C THR A 17 4.14 8.47 -8.93
N LEU A 18 5.00 9.43 -9.30
CA LEU A 18 4.58 10.64 -9.99
C LEU A 18 4.20 10.37 -11.44
N ASP A 19 4.91 9.48 -12.12
CA ASP A 19 4.66 9.13 -13.53
C ASP A 19 3.25 8.56 -13.74
N ALA A 20 2.74 7.82 -12.73
CA ALA A 20 1.38 7.29 -12.73
C ALA A 20 0.28 8.37 -12.71
N ALA A 21 0.61 9.64 -12.46
CA ALA A 21 -0.32 10.76 -12.54
C ALA A 21 -0.64 11.17 -13.98
N GLY A 22 0.24 10.86 -14.94
CA GLY A 22 0.15 11.38 -16.31
C GLY A 22 0.52 12.87 -16.42
N THR A 23 1.00 13.49 -15.34
CA THR A 23 1.36 14.92 -15.27
C THR A 23 2.87 15.09 -15.36
N PRO A 24 3.40 16.06 -16.15
CA PRO A 24 4.83 16.28 -16.28
C PRO A 24 5.53 16.65 -14.98
N PHE A 25 6.76 16.16 -14.81
CA PHE A 25 7.66 16.49 -13.70
C PHE A 25 9.13 16.38 -14.11
N TYR A 26 10.06 16.89 -13.30
CA TYR A 26 11.50 16.78 -13.51
C TYR A 26 12.13 15.76 -12.58
N TYR A 27 13.06 14.95 -13.10
CA TYR A 27 13.82 13.96 -12.34
C TYR A 27 15.33 14.20 -12.49
N SER A 28 15.96 14.70 -11.42
CA SER A 28 17.37 15.08 -11.39
C SER A 28 18.25 13.97 -10.81
N THR A 29 19.33 13.63 -11.49
CA THR A 29 20.38 12.70 -11.05
C THR A 29 21.76 13.28 -11.30
N LYS A 30 22.75 12.90 -10.47
CA LYS A 30 24.14 13.33 -10.66
C LYS A 30 24.77 12.79 -11.96
N GLY A 31 24.38 11.58 -12.36
CA GLY A 31 24.91 10.90 -13.55
C GLY A 31 23.85 10.06 -14.25
N GLU A 32 24.22 9.40 -15.34
CA GLU A 32 23.32 8.68 -16.25
C GLU A 32 23.08 7.22 -15.88
N LEU A 33 23.82 6.67 -14.91
CA LEU A 33 23.86 5.24 -14.60
C LEU A 33 22.52 4.65 -14.10
N GLN A 34 21.66 5.46 -13.49
CA GLN A 34 20.37 4.97 -13.03
C GLN A 34 19.36 4.96 -14.18
N GLN A 35 18.94 3.79 -14.61
CA GLN A 35 17.81 3.64 -15.53
C GLN A 35 16.49 3.72 -14.77
N VAL A 36 15.63 4.65 -15.15
CA VAL A 36 14.25 4.80 -14.67
C VAL A 36 13.38 4.99 -15.90
N GLU A 37 12.43 4.08 -16.08
CA GLU A 37 11.41 4.23 -17.13
C GLU A 37 10.36 5.23 -16.64
N MET A 38 10.17 6.30 -17.39
CA MET A 38 9.20 7.37 -17.12
C MET A 38 8.63 7.83 -18.45
N TYR A 39 7.33 8.02 -18.51
CA TYR A 39 6.62 8.51 -19.69
C TYR A 39 6.35 10.02 -19.61
N ASN A 40 6.19 10.55 -18.40
CA ASN A 40 5.82 11.94 -18.13
C ASN A 40 6.95 12.72 -17.42
N GLY A 41 8.03 12.03 -17.03
CA GLY A 41 9.17 12.63 -16.35
C GLY A 41 10.27 13.06 -17.30
N GLU A 42 10.73 14.33 -17.23
CA GLU A 42 11.92 14.80 -17.93
C GLU A 42 13.16 14.61 -17.06
N ARG A 43 14.18 13.95 -17.63
CA ARG A 43 15.42 13.65 -16.92
C ARG A 43 16.43 14.76 -17.03
N LEU A 44 16.96 15.18 -15.88
CA LEU A 44 18.06 16.14 -15.75
C LEU A 44 19.31 15.41 -15.23
N CYS A 45 20.42 15.59 -15.93
CA CYS A 45 21.72 15.00 -15.56
C CYS A 45 22.71 16.11 -15.18
N GLY A 46 23.42 15.88 -14.07
CA GLY A 46 24.42 16.83 -13.56
C GLY A 46 24.09 17.33 -12.16
N ALA A 47 25.12 17.79 -11.45
CA ALA A 47 24.95 18.41 -10.15
C ALA A 47 24.60 19.89 -10.32
N MET A 48 23.62 20.37 -9.58
CA MET A 48 23.27 21.78 -9.49
C MET A 48 23.78 22.36 -8.16
N ASP A 49 24.40 23.54 -8.21
CA ASP A 49 24.60 24.34 -7.01
C ASP A 49 23.32 25.10 -6.59
N THR A 50 23.39 25.87 -5.50
CA THR A 50 22.21 26.58 -4.99
C THR A 50 21.68 27.62 -5.97
N VAL A 51 22.57 28.35 -6.65
CA VAL A 51 22.19 29.42 -7.59
C VAL A 51 21.51 28.83 -8.83
N GLN A 52 22.11 27.77 -9.38
CA GLN A 52 21.57 27.04 -10.52
C GLN A 52 20.19 26.44 -10.18
N LEU A 53 20.03 25.85 -8.99
CA LEU A 53 18.76 25.27 -8.55
C LEU A 53 17.68 26.35 -8.38
N VAL A 54 18.02 27.50 -7.79
CA VAL A 54 17.07 28.63 -7.64
C VAL A 54 16.63 29.13 -9.01
N HIS A 55 17.56 29.29 -9.94
CA HIS A 55 17.26 29.73 -11.31
C HIS A 55 16.35 28.73 -12.03
N PHE A 56 16.71 27.44 -12.02
CA PHE A 56 15.92 26.37 -12.60
C PHE A 56 14.49 26.31 -12.04
N CYS A 57 14.35 26.44 -10.71
CA CYS A 57 13.03 26.41 -10.06
C CYS A 57 12.15 27.59 -10.49
N LYS A 58 12.73 28.78 -10.68
CA LYS A 58 12.00 29.96 -11.16
C LYS A 58 11.57 29.84 -12.61
N GLU A 59 12.47 29.42 -13.49
CA GLU A 59 12.19 29.26 -14.92
C GLU A 59 11.14 28.19 -15.22
N ASN A 60 11.12 27.11 -14.42
CA ASN A 60 10.24 25.96 -14.63
C ASN A 60 9.06 25.92 -13.66
N GLU A 61 8.78 27.00 -12.96
CA GLU A 61 7.64 27.14 -12.02
C GLU A 61 7.54 25.96 -11.05
N ILE A 62 8.67 25.55 -10.45
CA ILE A 62 8.71 24.45 -9.48
C ILE A 62 7.98 24.86 -8.20
N ARG A 63 6.98 24.11 -7.82
CA ARG A 63 6.13 24.35 -6.63
C ARG A 63 6.42 23.40 -5.48
N LEU A 64 7.07 22.25 -5.78
CA LEU A 64 7.42 21.24 -4.81
C LEU A 64 8.74 20.59 -5.20
N ILE A 65 9.63 20.39 -4.23
CA ILE A 65 10.85 19.60 -4.39
C ILE A 65 10.67 18.30 -3.60
N ILE A 66 11.00 17.17 -4.24
CA ILE A 66 11.06 15.86 -3.60
C ILE A 66 12.53 15.47 -3.49
N ASP A 67 13.02 15.40 -2.25
CA ASP A 67 14.36 14.94 -1.96
C ASP A 67 14.36 13.43 -1.69
N ALA A 68 14.68 12.66 -2.70
CA ALA A 68 14.88 11.21 -2.63
C ALA A 68 16.36 10.83 -2.84
N ALA A 69 17.28 11.77 -2.63
CA ALA A 69 18.70 11.51 -2.70
C ALA A 69 19.18 10.61 -1.54
N HIS A 70 20.38 10.05 -1.68
CA HIS A 70 20.94 9.14 -0.67
C HIS A 70 21.06 9.86 0.70
N PRO A 71 20.68 9.23 1.85
CA PRO A 71 20.69 9.89 3.17
C PRO A 71 22.03 10.54 3.57
N PHE A 72 23.14 10.05 3.04
CA PHE A 72 24.48 10.60 3.26
C PHE A 72 24.91 11.67 2.23
N ALA A 73 24.02 12.10 1.33
CA ALA A 73 24.30 13.14 0.32
C ALA A 73 24.14 14.56 0.89
N GLN A 74 24.87 14.90 1.97
CA GLN A 74 24.77 16.18 2.68
C GLN A 74 24.84 17.42 1.78
N GLY A 75 25.70 17.38 0.74
CA GLY A 75 25.82 18.49 -0.22
C GLY A 75 24.52 18.78 -0.94
N VAL A 76 23.82 17.73 -1.43
CA VAL A 76 22.53 17.87 -2.15
C VAL A 76 21.44 18.35 -1.18
N HIS A 77 21.34 17.74 0.02
CA HIS A 77 20.36 18.17 1.03
C HIS A 77 20.54 19.62 1.42
N GLY A 78 21.79 20.07 1.59
CA GLY A 78 22.12 21.47 1.89
C GLY A 78 21.78 22.42 0.73
N THR A 79 22.01 22.00 -0.52
CA THR A 79 21.63 22.80 -1.71
C THR A 79 20.11 22.93 -1.82
N ILE A 80 19.37 21.82 -1.66
CA ILE A 80 17.90 21.82 -1.67
C ILE A 80 17.36 22.71 -0.56
N TYR A 81 17.90 22.58 0.66
CA TYR A 81 17.46 23.38 1.81
C TYR A 81 17.63 24.89 1.55
N ARG A 82 18.82 25.34 1.11
CA ARG A 82 19.05 26.76 0.81
C ARG A 82 18.15 27.29 -0.28
N ALA A 83 18.02 26.57 -1.39
CA ALA A 83 17.16 26.96 -2.50
C ALA A 83 15.68 27.01 -2.10
N SER A 84 15.19 26.01 -1.36
CA SER A 84 13.79 25.94 -0.92
C SER A 84 13.44 27.09 0.04
N ARG A 85 14.36 27.47 0.93
CA ARG A 85 14.20 28.60 1.86
C ARG A 85 14.16 29.94 1.10
N GLU A 86 15.04 30.13 0.11
CA GLU A 86 15.06 31.34 -0.72
C GLU A 86 13.77 31.51 -1.52
N LEU A 87 13.22 30.41 -2.03
CA LEU A 87 12.03 30.41 -2.89
C LEU A 87 10.70 30.24 -2.13
N GLY A 88 10.73 29.87 -0.87
CA GLY A 88 9.53 29.52 -0.10
C GLY A 88 8.85 28.20 -0.56
N ILE A 89 9.59 27.33 -1.27
CA ILE A 89 9.08 26.06 -1.78
C ILE A 89 9.16 25.00 -0.68
N LYS A 90 8.11 24.16 -0.53
CA LYS A 90 8.13 23.02 0.39
C LYS A 90 9.00 21.88 -0.16
N VAL A 91 9.60 21.13 0.76
CA VAL A 91 10.40 19.96 0.43
C VAL A 91 9.77 18.73 1.08
N VAL A 92 9.49 17.72 0.26
CA VAL A 92 9.12 16.38 0.73
C VAL A 92 10.35 15.50 0.68
N ARG A 93 10.74 14.97 1.83
CA ARG A 93 11.84 14.01 1.94
C ARG A 93 11.30 12.59 1.85
N TYR A 94 11.67 11.86 0.82
CA TYR A 94 11.40 10.43 0.70
C TYR A 94 12.43 9.65 1.53
N GLU A 95 12.03 9.23 2.72
CA GLU A 95 12.88 8.49 3.64
C GLU A 95 12.75 6.99 3.43
N ARG A 96 13.81 6.28 3.80
CA ARG A 96 13.81 4.83 3.88
C ARG A 96 13.06 4.36 5.12
N ASN A 97 12.30 3.27 5.00
CA ASN A 97 11.82 2.58 6.18
C ASN A 97 13.01 2.05 7.00
N PHE A 98 12.99 2.36 8.28
CA PHE A 98 13.94 1.83 9.25
C PHE A 98 13.15 1.01 10.26
N ASN A 99 13.24 -0.28 10.18
CA ASN A 99 12.97 -1.13 11.32
C ASN A 99 14.23 -1.09 12.19
N LEU A 100 14.38 -0.05 12.98
CA LEU A 100 15.48 0.05 13.93
C LEU A 100 15.32 -1.05 14.98
N PHE A 101 16.30 -1.94 15.05
CA PHE A 101 16.59 -2.73 16.25
C PHE A 101 17.11 -1.80 17.36
N VAL A 102 16.37 -0.74 17.69
CA VAL A 102 16.71 0.11 18.83
C VAL A 102 15.84 -0.30 20.00
N GLY A 103 16.36 -1.16 20.81
CA GLY A 103 15.91 -1.34 22.19
C GLY A 103 14.85 -2.38 22.47
N LYS A 104 14.44 -3.25 21.52
CA LYS A 104 13.52 -4.37 21.82
C LYS A 104 13.97 -5.65 21.11
N LYS A 105 14.07 -6.73 21.89
CA LYS A 105 14.22 -8.10 21.41
C LYS A 105 13.11 -8.37 20.39
N SER A 106 13.44 -8.37 19.09
CA SER A 106 12.54 -8.95 18.10
C SER A 106 12.44 -10.46 18.38
N GLU A 107 11.35 -11.10 18.02
CA GLU A 107 11.22 -12.56 18.11
C GLU A 107 12.31 -13.31 17.30
N LEU A 108 12.98 -12.63 16.37
CA LEU A 108 14.17 -13.09 15.64
C LEU A 108 15.48 -12.91 16.43
N ALA A 109 15.47 -12.10 17.48
CA ALA A 109 16.66 -11.87 18.34
C ALA A 109 16.75 -12.84 19.53
N VAL A 110 15.88 -13.84 19.61
CA VAL A 110 15.98 -14.90 20.62
C VAL A 110 17.20 -15.77 20.28
N GLY A 111 18.34 -15.50 20.94
CA GLY A 111 19.58 -16.27 20.80
C GLY A 111 20.75 -15.55 20.16
N LEU A 112 20.62 -14.28 19.75
CA LEU A 112 21.78 -13.47 19.39
C LEU A 112 22.58 -13.14 20.65
N PRO A 113 23.93 -13.29 20.62
CA PRO A 113 24.76 -12.82 21.71
C PRO A 113 24.53 -11.32 21.89
N GLU A 114 24.53 -10.83 23.15
CA GLU A 114 24.50 -9.42 23.49
C GLU A 114 25.78 -8.74 22.96
N GLY A 115 25.75 -8.38 21.67
CA GLY A 115 26.77 -7.62 21.01
C GLY A 115 26.39 -6.15 21.00
N GLU A 116 27.24 -5.30 21.53
CA GLU A 116 27.02 -3.87 21.56
C GLU A 116 27.26 -3.25 20.18
N ILE A 117 26.27 -2.51 19.64
CA ILE A 117 26.47 -1.66 18.48
C ILE A 117 27.02 -0.33 18.96
N ILE A 118 28.23 0.00 18.53
CA ILE A 118 28.91 1.27 18.85
C ILE A 118 28.49 2.31 17.81
N TRP A 119 27.61 3.20 18.22
CA TRP A 119 27.11 4.28 17.36
C TRP A 119 28.09 5.45 17.32
N CYS A 120 28.45 5.88 16.09
CA CYS A 120 29.33 7.00 15.82
C CYS A 120 28.60 8.09 15.03
N GLY A 121 28.74 9.36 15.40
CA GLY A 121 28.11 10.49 14.71
C GLY A 121 28.78 10.83 13.37
N SER A 122 30.05 10.44 13.18
CA SER A 122 30.81 10.67 11.96
C SER A 122 31.82 9.54 11.69
N TYR A 123 32.44 9.56 10.51
CA TYR A 123 33.56 8.64 10.17
C TYR A 123 34.83 8.94 10.98
N GLU A 124 35.05 10.21 11.27
CA GLU A 124 36.16 10.67 12.08
C GLU A 124 36.05 10.10 13.50
N GLU A 125 34.88 10.24 14.15
CA GLU A 125 34.62 9.63 15.46
C GLU A 125 34.77 8.11 15.42
N ALA A 126 34.28 7.47 14.33
CA ALA A 126 34.45 6.02 14.19
C ALA A 126 35.92 5.60 14.13
N VAL A 127 36.76 6.35 13.41
CA VAL A 127 38.21 6.10 13.35
C VAL A 127 38.85 6.26 14.73
N GLU A 128 38.53 7.32 15.47
CA GLU A 128 39.04 7.54 16.83
C GLU A 128 38.65 6.40 17.77
N ARG A 129 37.39 5.97 17.77
CA ARG A 129 36.91 4.86 18.61
C ARG A 129 37.57 3.52 18.24
N LEU A 130 37.69 3.21 16.93
CA LEU A 130 38.39 2.02 16.46
C LEU A 130 39.86 1.97 16.99
N GLN A 131 40.51 3.12 17.01
CA GLN A 131 41.89 3.23 17.54
C GLN A 131 41.94 3.10 19.06
N GLN A 132 41.02 3.72 19.79
CA GLN A 132 40.91 3.62 21.25
C GLN A 132 40.63 2.19 21.69
N ASP A 133 39.76 1.46 20.96
CA ASP A 133 39.41 0.08 21.26
C ASP A 133 40.47 -0.94 20.78
N GLY A 134 41.61 -0.47 20.21
CA GLY A 134 42.71 -1.32 19.76
C GLY A 134 42.35 -2.23 18.58
N ILE A 135 41.36 -1.84 17.77
CA ILE A 135 40.98 -2.61 16.58
C ILE A 135 42.07 -2.45 15.51
N VAL A 136 42.66 -3.56 15.09
CA VAL A 136 43.70 -3.60 14.04
C VAL A 136 43.27 -4.34 12.78
N ASN A 137 42.21 -5.14 12.84
CA ASN A 137 41.62 -5.83 11.67
C ASN A 137 40.14 -5.44 11.50
N LEU A 138 39.83 -4.69 10.45
CA LEU A 138 38.53 -4.08 10.17
C LEU A 138 37.97 -4.53 8.82
N LEU A 139 36.69 -4.87 8.78
CA LEU A 139 35.92 -5.04 7.54
C LEU A 139 34.95 -3.85 7.36
N ALA A 140 35.19 -3.04 6.32
CA ALA A 140 34.38 -1.88 6.01
C ALA A 140 33.26 -2.22 5.02
N LEU A 141 32.01 -2.18 5.49
CA LEU A 141 30.77 -2.43 4.73
C LEU A 141 30.06 -1.13 4.31
N THR A 142 30.83 -0.05 4.13
CA THR A 142 30.35 1.31 3.91
C THR A 142 30.37 1.77 2.45
N GLY A 143 30.98 0.97 1.55
CA GLY A 143 31.10 1.22 0.12
C GLY A 143 32.30 2.10 -0.27
N VAL A 144 32.64 2.11 -1.58
CA VAL A 144 33.87 2.69 -2.12
C VAL A 144 34.07 4.17 -1.82
N ASN A 145 33.03 4.98 -1.83
CA ASN A 145 33.09 6.42 -1.57
C ASN A 145 33.53 6.79 -0.14
N THR A 146 33.66 5.80 0.75
CA THR A 146 34.07 6.03 2.13
C THR A 146 35.55 5.67 2.38
N ILE A 147 36.22 5.13 1.39
CA ILE A 147 37.67 4.82 1.48
C ILE A 147 38.47 6.06 1.93
N PRO A 148 38.30 7.25 1.32
CA PRO A 148 39.03 8.43 1.77
C PRO A 148 38.70 8.84 3.22
N LYS A 149 37.44 8.64 3.65
CA LYS A 149 36.97 8.99 5.01
C LYS A 149 37.59 8.12 6.12
N LEU A 150 37.96 6.89 5.78
CA LEU A 150 38.60 5.96 6.68
C LEU A 150 40.13 5.93 6.52
N LYS A 151 40.74 6.90 5.77
CA LYS A 151 42.16 6.95 5.50
C LYS A 151 42.99 7.00 6.79
N GLY A 152 42.56 7.75 7.81
CA GLY A 152 43.23 7.83 9.11
C GLY A 152 43.33 6.49 9.84
N TYR A 153 42.51 5.49 9.46
CA TYR A 153 42.60 4.14 10.00
C TYR A 153 43.41 3.21 9.10
N TRP A 154 43.05 3.06 7.81
CA TRP A 154 43.63 2.04 6.94
C TRP A 154 45.06 2.35 6.46
N SER A 155 45.50 3.60 6.51
CA SER A 155 46.86 4.00 6.18
C SER A 155 47.84 3.88 7.35
N LYS A 156 47.36 3.59 8.57
CA LYS A 156 48.20 3.43 9.76
C LYS A 156 48.95 2.09 9.70
N GLU A 157 50.24 2.11 9.97
CA GLU A 157 51.06 0.91 10.01
C GLU A 157 50.53 -0.07 11.08
N GLY A 158 50.49 -1.36 10.75
CA GLY A 158 49.91 -2.41 11.59
C GLY A 158 48.42 -2.62 11.46
N ASN A 159 47.67 -1.71 10.82
CA ASN A 159 46.24 -1.88 10.60
C ASN A 159 45.94 -2.65 9.30
N LEU A 160 45.02 -3.60 9.39
CA LEU A 160 44.45 -4.32 8.27
C LEU A 160 43.02 -3.85 8.07
N CYS A 161 42.70 -3.42 6.86
CA CYS A 161 41.36 -3.00 6.52
C CYS A 161 40.94 -3.57 5.16
N HIS A 162 39.82 -4.23 5.12
CA HIS A 162 39.19 -4.69 3.89
C HIS A 162 37.94 -3.88 3.59
N PHE A 163 37.70 -3.49 2.32
CA PHE A 163 36.49 -2.82 1.91
C PHE A 163 35.65 -3.74 1.04
N ARG A 164 34.40 -3.98 1.44
CA ARG A 164 33.40 -4.61 0.60
C ARG A 164 32.74 -3.55 -0.29
N VAL A 165 32.90 -3.70 -1.61
CA VAL A 165 32.44 -2.77 -2.64
C VAL A 165 31.63 -3.50 -3.72
N LEU A 166 30.83 -2.77 -4.47
CA LEU A 166 30.14 -3.34 -5.64
C LEU A 166 31.17 -3.70 -6.73
N ASP A 167 30.94 -4.80 -7.42
CA ASP A 167 31.78 -5.27 -8.53
C ASP A 167 31.50 -4.44 -9.79
N ARG A 168 32.15 -3.27 -9.85
CA ARG A 168 32.06 -2.29 -10.94
C ARG A 168 33.42 -1.68 -11.19
N ASP A 169 33.69 -1.30 -12.44
CA ASP A 169 34.95 -0.63 -12.81
C ASP A 169 35.11 0.71 -12.09
N GLU A 170 34.01 1.47 -11.94
CA GLU A 170 34.00 2.71 -11.16
C GLU A 170 34.49 2.50 -9.70
N SER A 171 34.14 1.36 -9.08
CA SER A 171 34.58 1.04 -7.73
C SER A 171 36.10 0.83 -7.66
N ARG A 172 36.69 0.23 -8.69
CA ARG A 172 38.14 0.02 -8.81
C ARG A 172 38.85 1.36 -9.00
N GLU A 173 38.37 2.18 -9.92
CA GLU A 173 38.94 3.50 -10.20
C GLU A 173 38.91 4.43 -8.97
N LEU A 174 37.81 4.46 -8.25
CA LEU A 174 37.65 5.29 -7.05
C LEU A 174 38.58 4.81 -5.91
N ALA A 175 38.76 3.51 -5.75
CA ALA A 175 39.70 2.96 -4.77
C ALA A 175 41.14 3.29 -5.13
N GLU A 176 41.53 3.16 -6.40
CA GLU A 176 42.84 3.52 -6.93
C GLU A 176 43.13 5.02 -6.76
N LYS A 177 42.19 5.90 -7.12
CA LYS A 177 42.32 7.35 -6.87
C LYS A 177 42.48 7.70 -5.39
N ALA A 178 41.89 6.91 -4.50
CA ALA A 178 42.09 7.08 -3.05
C ALA A 178 43.43 6.51 -2.54
N GLY A 179 44.20 5.82 -3.37
CA GLY A 179 45.43 5.13 -3.01
C GLY A 179 45.23 3.88 -2.18
N PHE A 180 44.05 3.26 -2.27
CA PHE A 180 43.74 2.05 -1.48
C PHE A 180 44.16 0.78 -2.25
N PRO A 181 44.82 -0.19 -1.57
CA PRO A 181 45.30 -1.41 -2.22
C PRO A 181 44.19 -2.27 -2.79
N SER A 182 44.23 -2.55 -4.09
CA SER A 182 43.19 -3.35 -4.79
C SER A 182 43.05 -4.77 -4.23
N CYS A 183 44.12 -5.37 -3.71
CA CYS A 183 44.11 -6.70 -3.09
C CYS A 183 43.29 -6.78 -1.79
N LYS A 184 42.93 -5.65 -1.20
CA LYS A 184 42.10 -5.55 0.01
C LYS A 184 40.63 -5.18 -0.32
N LEU A 185 40.24 -5.13 -1.62
CA LEU A 185 38.87 -4.97 -2.04
C LEU A 185 38.17 -6.32 -2.12
N LEU A 186 36.99 -6.40 -1.55
CA LEU A 186 36.09 -7.54 -1.63
C LEU A 186 34.88 -7.15 -2.51
N PHE A 187 34.69 -7.88 -3.58
CA PHE A 187 33.64 -7.55 -4.54
C PHE A 187 32.33 -8.27 -4.23
N PHE A 188 31.25 -7.52 -4.27
CA PHE A 188 29.89 -7.96 -4.03
C PHE A 188 29.08 -7.83 -5.32
N ASN A 189 28.41 -8.91 -5.74
CA ASN A 189 27.65 -8.91 -6.97
C ASN A 189 26.33 -8.14 -6.81
N GLU A 190 26.12 -7.11 -7.63
CA GLU A 190 24.95 -6.24 -7.60
C GLU A 190 23.64 -6.95 -7.93
N LYS A 191 23.66 -8.00 -8.74
CA LYS A 191 22.46 -8.77 -9.10
C LYS A 191 21.76 -9.40 -7.88
N LEU A 192 22.48 -9.58 -6.79
CA LEU A 192 21.94 -10.05 -5.52
C LEU A 192 21.18 -8.96 -4.74
N LEU A 193 21.43 -7.67 -5.04
CA LEU A 193 20.78 -6.54 -4.37
C LEU A 193 19.41 -6.16 -4.93
N ASN A 194 19.09 -6.57 -6.17
CA ASN A 194 17.94 -6.06 -6.92
C ASN A 194 16.66 -6.89 -6.78
N ALA A 195 16.64 -7.92 -5.93
CA ALA A 195 15.45 -8.76 -5.74
C ALA A 195 14.85 -8.58 -4.33
N GLN A 196 13.59 -8.19 -4.27
CA GLN A 196 12.82 -8.16 -3.02
C GLN A 196 12.81 -9.54 -2.35
N GLY A 197 12.96 -9.59 -1.03
CA GLY A 197 12.89 -10.82 -0.23
C GLY A 197 14.22 -11.54 0.02
N LYS A 198 15.36 -10.98 -0.37
CA LYS A 198 16.70 -11.62 -0.27
C LYS A 198 17.53 -11.27 0.99
N GLY A 199 16.92 -10.74 2.04
CA GLY A 199 17.63 -10.41 3.27
C GLY A 199 18.46 -11.59 3.82
N LYS A 200 17.88 -12.80 3.86
CA LYS A 200 18.63 -14.00 4.30
C LYS A 200 19.84 -14.32 3.43
N GLU A 201 19.74 -14.19 2.11
CA GLU A 201 20.88 -14.42 1.20
C GLU A 201 22.00 -13.40 1.43
N VAL A 202 21.63 -12.12 1.59
CA VAL A 202 22.59 -11.05 1.90
C VAL A 202 23.26 -11.29 3.25
N MET A 203 22.50 -11.65 4.28
CA MET A 203 23.04 -11.97 5.60
C MET A 203 24.05 -13.13 5.54
N LEU A 204 23.74 -14.21 4.80
CA LEU A 204 24.63 -15.34 4.62
C LEU A 204 25.93 -14.96 3.89
N LEU A 205 25.84 -14.10 2.88
CA LEU A 205 27.02 -13.60 2.16
C LEU A 205 27.88 -12.69 3.03
N GLU A 206 27.27 -11.80 3.81
CA GLU A 206 28.02 -10.95 4.76
C GLU A 206 28.71 -11.81 5.84
N LYS A 207 28.03 -12.88 6.29
CA LYS A 207 28.62 -13.86 7.21
C LYS A 207 29.84 -14.57 6.59
N ASP A 208 29.76 -15.02 5.33
CA ASP A 208 30.89 -15.62 4.61
C ASP A 208 32.11 -14.67 4.53
N PHE A 209 31.87 -13.37 4.22
CA PHE A 209 32.93 -12.38 4.23
C PHE A 209 33.56 -12.22 5.63
N ILE A 210 32.73 -12.17 6.68
CA ILE A 210 33.19 -12.03 8.06
C ILE A 210 34.02 -13.26 8.49
N GLU A 211 33.54 -14.47 8.23
CA GLU A 211 34.23 -15.71 8.55
C GLU A 211 35.58 -15.81 7.82
N ARG A 212 35.61 -15.45 6.54
CA ARG A 212 36.83 -15.51 5.71
C ARG A 212 37.89 -14.48 6.09
N ILE A 213 37.46 -13.26 6.47
CA ILE A 213 38.36 -12.17 6.85
C ILE A 213 38.73 -12.24 8.35
N SER A 214 37.85 -12.84 9.16
CA SER A 214 37.96 -12.89 10.62
C SER A 214 38.32 -11.53 11.25
N PRO A 215 37.53 -10.46 10.94
CA PRO A 215 37.81 -9.13 11.45
C PRO A 215 37.50 -9.04 12.95
N GLN A 216 38.16 -8.15 13.66
CA GLN A 216 37.82 -7.82 15.04
C GLN A 216 36.57 -6.96 15.13
N ALA A 217 36.34 -6.17 14.09
CA ALA A 217 35.14 -5.32 13.97
C ALA A 217 34.70 -5.14 12.51
N ILE A 218 33.42 -4.86 12.35
CA ILE A 218 32.91 -4.25 11.11
C ILE A 218 32.61 -2.77 11.32
N ILE A 219 32.72 -1.97 10.25
CA ILE A 219 32.15 -0.64 10.20
C ILE A 219 31.08 -0.59 9.12
N THR A 220 29.89 -0.12 9.49
CA THR A 220 28.78 0.07 8.56
C THR A 220 28.17 1.45 8.73
N LYS A 221 27.23 1.83 7.87
CA LYS A 221 26.48 3.09 7.95
C LYS A 221 25.00 2.82 8.11
N GLU A 222 24.31 3.67 8.83
CA GLU A 222 22.85 3.62 9.00
C GLU A 222 22.16 3.85 7.65
N SER A 223 22.10 2.81 6.80
CA SER A 223 21.64 2.89 5.41
C SER A 223 20.20 2.45 5.20
N GLY A 224 19.51 1.92 6.22
CA GLY A 224 18.16 1.40 6.16
C GLY A 224 18.04 0.06 5.41
N GLU A 225 16.80 -0.37 5.16
CA GLU A 225 16.49 -1.66 4.54
C GLU A 225 17.14 -1.82 3.16
N SER A 226 17.02 -0.82 2.28
CA SER A 226 17.63 -0.86 0.95
C SER A 226 19.17 -0.89 0.96
N GLY A 227 19.79 -0.62 2.09
CA GLY A 227 21.23 -0.75 2.32
C GLY A 227 21.63 -1.99 3.11
N TYR A 228 20.66 -2.85 3.45
CA TYR A 228 20.87 -4.09 4.22
C TYR A 228 21.61 -3.86 5.54
N PHE A 229 21.18 -2.82 6.28
CA PHE A 229 21.83 -2.48 7.55
C PHE A 229 21.66 -3.59 8.59
N ASN A 230 20.41 -4.08 8.75
CA ASN A 230 20.11 -5.11 9.74
C ASN A 230 20.85 -6.42 9.45
N GLU A 231 20.85 -6.86 8.20
CA GLU A 231 21.51 -8.09 7.76
C GLU A 231 23.02 -8.07 8.02
N LYS A 232 23.68 -6.92 7.85
CA LYS A 232 25.08 -6.72 8.16
C LYS A 232 25.34 -6.79 9.65
N VAL A 233 24.48 -6.16 10.44
CA VAL A 233 24.59 -6.15 11.91
C VAL A 233 24.35 -7.55 12.45
N GLU A 234 23.29 -8.24 12.02
CA GLU A 234 22.97 -9.61 12.41
C GLU A 234 24.11 -10.59 12.07
N ALA A 235 24.65 -10.49 10.85
CA ALA A 235 25.78 -11.31 10.44
C ALA A 235 27.01 -11.11 11.34
N ALA A 236 27.32 -9.85 11.67
CA ALA A 236 28.48 -9.54 12.51
C ALA A 236 28.27 -10.00 13.96
N LEU A 237 27.15 -9.68 14.58
CA LEU A 237 26.83 -10.09 15.95
C LEU A 237 26.75 -11.61 16.06
N GLY A 238 26.17 -12.29 15.07
CA GLY A 238 26.12 -13.74 14.98
C GLY A 238 27.52 -14.43 14.87
N CYS A 239 28.51 -13.68 14.41
CA CYS A 239 29.93 -14.12 14.40
C CYS A 239 30.73 -13.61 15.59
N GLY A 240 30.14 -12.94 16.59
CA GLY A 240 30.84 -12.37 17.74
C GLY A 240 31.71 -11.16 17.40
N VAL A 241 31.47 -10.50 16.26
CA VAL A 241 32.27 -9.36 15.77
C VAL A 241 31.63 -8.04 16.18
N LYS A 242 32.43 -7.09 16.68
CA LYS A 242 31.99 -5.76 17.10
C LYS A 242 31.47 -4.95 15.90
N VAL A 243 30.41 -4.17 16.11
CA VAL A 243 29.80 -3.33 15.08
C VAL A 243 29.96 -1.85 15.39
N TYR A 244 30.64 -1.12 14.49
CA TYR A 244 30.69 0.34 14.50
C TYR A 244 29.72 0.86 13.45
N ALA A 245 28.67 1.58 13.89
CA ALA A 245 27.63 2.08 13.02
C ALA A 245 27.69 3.61 12.91
N VAL A 246 27.98 4.13 11.71
CA VAL A 246 27.98 5.57 11.47
C VAL A 246 26.54 6.03 11.26
N ARG A 247 26.08 6.91 12.13
CA ARG A 247 24.76 7.52 12.06
C ARG A 247 24.62 8.34 10.78
N ARG A 248 23.41 8.34 10.21
CA ARG A 248 23.12 9.25 9.11
C ARG A 248 23.11 10.69 9.63
N PRO A 249 23.52 11.65 8.79
CA PRO A 249 23.42 13.06 9.11
C PRO A 249 21.98 13.47 9.38
N ALA A 250 21.78 14.39 10.32
CA ALA A 250 20.49 15.01 10.53
C ALA A 250 20.08 15.78 9.27
N LEU A 251 18.80 15.65 8.92
CA LEU A 251 18.20 16.42 7.83
C LEU A 251 17.58 17.69 8.40
N PRO A 252 17.38 18.72 7.56
CA PRO A 252 16.65 19.91 7.95
C PRO A 252 15.27 19.56 8.52
N GLU A 253 14.89 20.19 9.64
CA GLU A 253 13.62 19.92 10.32
C GLU A 253 12.40 20.31 9.48
N ASP A 254 12.55 21.28 8.58
CA ASP A 254 11.49 21.78 7.68
C ASP A 254 11.11 20.76 6.58
N PHE A 255 11.86 19.68 6.41
CA PHE A 255 11.57 18.66 5.41
C PHE A 255 10.45 17.74 5.88
N ILE A 256 9.39 17.64 5.07
CA ILE A 256 8.24 16.77 5.34
C ILE A 256 8.63 15.34 4.98
N LYS A 257 8.73 14.46 5.99
CA LYS A 257 9.18 13.07 5.79
C LYS A 257 8.04 12.16 5.36
N VAL A 258 8.27 11.40 4.29
CA VAL A 258 7.40 10.31 3.81
C VAL A 258 8.22 9.03 3.63
N TYR A 259 7.59 7.86 3.78
CA TYR A 259 8.32 6.58 3.86
C TYR A 259 7.92 5.57 2.76
N GLY A 260 7.14 5.99 1.78
CA GLY A 260 6.73 5.13 0.68
C GLY A 260 5.86 5.86 -0.35
N PRO A 261 5.39 5.14 -1.37
CA PRO A 261 4.58 5.70 -2.46
C PRO A 261 3.25 6.32 -2.00
N VAL A 262 2.59 5.70 -1.02
CA VAL A 262 1.29 6.20 -0.49
C VAL A 262 1.51 7.50 0.26
N GLY A 263 2.49 7.54 1.18
CA GLY A 263 2.83 8.76 1.92
C GLY A 263 3.28 9.89 0.99
N LEU A 264 4.09 9.58 -0.03
CA LEU A 264 4.47 10.57 -1.05
C LEU A 264 3.26 11.11 -1.78
N ARG A 265 2.38 10.22 -2.27
CA ARG A 265 1.20 10.63 -3.02
C ARG A 265 0.26 11.50 -2.18
N MET A 266 0.02 11.14 -0.93
CA MET A 266 -0.81 11.94 -0.02
C MET A 266 -0.24 13.35 0.20
N GLU A 267 1.09 13.48 0.36
CA GLU A 267 1.71 14.79 0.52
C GLU A 267 1.71 15.61 -0.78
N VAL A 268 1.86 14.98 -1.92
CA VAL A 268 1.70 15.64 -3.23
C VAL A 268 0.26 16.09 -3.43
N ASP A 269 -0.74 15.26 -3.13
CA ASP A 269 -2.17 15.62 -3.19
C ASP A 269 -2.50 16.82 -2.29
N ARG A 270 -1.81 16.95 -1.15
CA ARG A 270 -1.98 18.06 -0.21
C ARG A 270 -1.29 19.35 -0.66
N LEU A 271 -0.07 19.25 -1.23
CA LEU A 271 0.77 20.40 -1.56
C LEU A 271 0.58 20.90 -3.01
N VAL A 272 0.22 20.00 -3.92
CA VAL A 272 -0.03 20.26 -5.35
C VAL A 272 -1.30 19.51 -5.77
N PRO A 273 -2.50 19.95 -5.30
CA PRO A 273 -3.75 19.17 -5.38
C PRO A 273 -4.21 18.80 -6.78
N GLU A 274 -3.73 19.51 -7.80
CA GLU A 274 -4.04 19.28 -9.21
C GLU A 274 -3.08 18.29 -9.90
N PHE A 275 -2.05 17.79 -9.21
CA PHE A 275 -1.03 16.96 -9.83
C PHE A 275 -1.58 15.56 -10.20
N PHE A 276 -2.29 14.92 -9.30
CA PHE A 276 -2.98 13.65 -9.59
C PHE A 276 -4.43 13.90 -10.01
N PRO A 277 -4.93 13.16 -11.02
CA PRO A 277 -6.32 13.32 -11.49
C PRO A 277 -7.36 12.90 -10.45
N LEU A 278 -7.00 12.00 -9.54
CA LEU A 278 -7.84 11.53 -8.43
C LEU A 278 -7.00 11.42 -7.16
N LYS A 279 -7.54 11.90 -6.03
CA LYS A 279 -6.89 11.82 -4.73
C LYS A 279 -7.17 10.49 -4.07
N ILE A 280 -6.15 9.88 -3.50
CA ILE A 280 -6.31 8.69 -2.66
C ILE A 280 -6.69 9.06 -1.24
N GLY A 281 -7.29 8.13 -0.52
CA GLY A 281 -7.61 8.26 0.89
C GLY A 281 -7.08 7.11 1.73
N LEU A 282 -7.45 7.10 3.01
CA LEU A 282 -7.12 6.02 3.95
C LEU A 282 -8.40 5.37 4.47
N THR A 283 -8.34 4.10 4.78
CA THR A 283 -9.50 3.30 5.21
C THR A 283 -9.97 3.68 6.62
N THR A 284 -11.17 3.24 7.00
CA THR A 284 -11.65 3.36 8.39
C THR A 284 -10.72 2.65 9.37
N GLY A 285 -10.09 1.54 8.95
CA GLY A 285 -9.08 0.82 9.73
C GLY A 285 -7.82 1.62 9.99
N SER A 286 -7.28 2.28 8.96
CA SER A 286 -6.11 3.17 9.09
C SER A 286 -6.42 4.36 10.00
N THR A 287 -7.60 4.95 9.85
CA THR A 287 -8.04 6.08 10.67
C THR A 287 -8.22 5.65 12.14
N ALA A 288 -8.84 4.49 12.40
CA ALA A 288 -8.96 3.92 13.74
C ALA A 288 -7.58 3.63 14.36
N THR A 289 -6.64 3.13 13.57
CA THR A 289 -5.26 2.85 14.02
C THR A 289 -4.53 4.13 14.45
N ALA A 290 -4.73 5.23 13.71
CA ALA A 290 -4.18 6.54 14.11
C ALA A 290 -4.79 7.04 15.42
N ALA A 291 -6.11 6.92 15.57
CA ALA A 291 -6.81 7.29 16.80
C ALA A 291 -6.34 6.46 18.01
N VAL A 292 -6.10 5.14 17.82
CA VAL A 292 -5.51 4.26 18.84
C VAL A 292 -4.12 4.73 19.24
N ARG A 293 -3.26 5.08 18.29
CA ARG A 293 -1.91 5.59 18.62
C ARG A 293 -1.96 6.90 19.38
N GLY A 294 -2.83 7.83 18.98
CA GLY A 294 -3.03 9.08 19.70
C GLY A 294 -3.47 8.85 21.14
N ALA A 295 -4.47 7.98 21.35
CA ALA A 295 -4.94 7.61 22.68
C ALA A 295 -3.85 6.94 23.55
N LEU A 296 -3.07 6.00 22.99
CA LEU A 296 -1.98 5.34 23.71
C LEU A 296 -0.88 6.33 24.11
N ARG A 297 -0.48 7.23 23.22
CA ARG A 297 0.53 8.25 23.52
C ARG A 297 0.05 9.20 24.62
N GLN A 298 -1.24 9.59 24.56
CA GLN A 298 -1.86 10.38 25.61
C GLN A 298 -1.88 9.61 26.95
N LEU A 299 -2.25 8.32 26.94
CA LEU A 299 -2.36 7.50 28.15
C LEU A 299 -1.01 7.24 28.82
N LEU A 300 -0.01 6.85 28.02
CA LEU A 300 1.29 6.39 28.52
C LEU A 300 2.26 7.54 28.82
N TYR A 301 2.18 8.65 28.08
CA TYR A 301 3.18 9.71 28.13
C TYR A 301 2.59 11.11 28.34
N GLY A 302 1.25 11.25 28.36
CA GLY A 302 0.58 12.56 28.46
C GLY A 302 0.76 13.46 27.25
N GLU A 303 1.09 12.89 26.07
CA GLU A 303 1.37 13.64 24.87
C GLU A 303 0.08 13.92 24.07
N ASP A 304 -0.20 15.18 23.81
CA ASP A 304 -1.26 15.62 22.89
C ASP A 304 -0.64 15.87 21.50
N LEU A 305 -0.81 14.91 20.62
CA LEU A 305 -0.19 14.92 19.31
C LEU A 305 -1.19 15.39 18.23
N SER A 306 -0.76 16.31 17.37
CA SER A 306 -1.53 16.74 16.20
C SER A 306 -1.43 15.75 15.01
N GLU A 307 -0.47 14.83 15.04
CA GLU A 307 -0.26 13.83 14.01
C GLU A 307 0.50 12.61 14.55
N VAL A 308 0.29 11.48 13.93
CA VAL A 308 0.98 10.22 14.24
C VAL A 308 1.41 9.50 12.96
N TYR A 309 2.32 8.55 13.10
CA TYR A 309 2.64 7.62 12.03
C TYR A 309 2.01 6.26 12.32
N ILE A 310 1.42 5.65 11.32
CA ILE A 310 0.92 4.26 11.39
C ILE A 310 1.62 3.42 10.33
N MET A 311 1.65 2.11 10.54
CA MET A 311 2.15 1.14 9.55
C MET A 311 0.95 0.54 8.81
N LEU A 312 0.93 0.69 7.49
CA LEU A 312 -0.05 0.03 6.64
C LEU A 312 0.24 -1.49 6.55
N PRO A 313 -0.74 -2.32 6.16
CA PRO A 313 -0.57 -3.77 6.05
C PRO A 313 0.63 -4.19 5.18
N GLU A 314 0.90 -3.48 4.10
CA GLU A 314 2.03 -3.73 3.18
C GLU A 314 3.39 -3.26 3.72
N GLY A 315 3.44 -2.75 4.97
CA GLY A 315 4.67 -2.32 5.62
C GLY A 315 5.08 -0.88 5.31
N GLU A 316 4.25 -0.09 4.64
CA GLU A 316 4.51 1.32 4.43
C GLU A 316 4.09 2.14 5.65
N ARG A 317 4.95 3.05 6.08
CA ARG A 317 4.68 3.99 7.18
C ARG A 317 4.07 5.27 6.64
N VAL A 318 2.87 5.62 7.09
CA VAL A 318 2.16 6.84 6.66
C VAL A 318 1.88 7.77 7.82
N ARG A 319 1.94 9.07 7.55
CA ARG A 319 1.62 10.14 8.46
C ARG A 319 0.11 10.39 8.46
N MET A 320 -0.49 10.49 9.63
CA MET A 320 -1.91 10.75 9.80
C MET A 320 -2.17 11.89 10.77
N PRO A 321 -2.97 12.88 10.39
CA PRO A 321 -3.40 13.92 11.32
C PRO A 321 -4.32 13.33 12.38
N LEU A 322 -4.19 13.83 13.61
CA LEU A 322 -5.14 13.64 14.68
C LEU A 322 -5.96 14.91 14.85
N LYS A 323 -7.23 14.75 15.15
CA LYS A 323 -8.12 15.88 15.44
C LYS A 323 -7.92 16.36 16.87
N GLU A 324 -7.93 15.41 17.80
CA GLU A 324 -7.79 15.68 19.23
C GLU A 324 -7.53 14.38 20.00
N SER A 325 -7.02 14.49 21.22
CA SER A 325 -6.88 13.38 22.16
C SER A 325 -7.11 13.88 23.60
N GLY A 326 -7.37 12.97 24.53
CA GLY A 326 -7.61 13.33 25.93
C GLY A 326 -7.72 12.14 26.85
N VAL A 327 -7.85 12.43 28.16
CA VAL A 327 -8.03 11.43 29.21
C VAL A 327 -9.48 11.41 29.64
N LYS A 328 -10.05 10.22 29.84
CA LYS A 328 -11.43 10.03 30.29
C LYS A 328 -11.59 8.69 31.01
N ASP A 329 -12.30 8.70 32.12
CA ASP A 329 -12.73 7.48 32.87
C ASP A 329 -11.57 6.51 33.20
N GLY A 330 -10.40 7.04 33.56
CA GLY A 330 -9.20 6.25 33.89
C GLY A 330 -8.46 5.68 32.66
N GLY A 331 -8.93 5.96 31.48
CA GLY A 331 -8.29 5.64 30.20
C GLY A 331 -7.97 6.91 29.39
N ALA A 332 -7.69 6.74 28.11
CA ALA A 332 -7.52 7.84 27.17
C ALA A 332 -8.30 7.58 25.89
N TRP A 333 -8.52 8.64 25.14
CA TRP A 333 -9.16 8.59 23.84
C TRP A 333 -8.38 9.43 22.81
N GLY A 334 -8.51 9.05 21.56
CA GLY A 334 -7.97 9.79 20.41
C GLY A 334 -8.98 9.82 19.29
N CYS A 335 -8.96 10.87 18.50
CA CYS A 335 -9.85 11.11 17.37
C CYS A 335 -9.08 11.42 16.11
N ALA A 336 -9.45 10.76 15.01
CA ALA A 336 -8.97 11.08 13.68
C ALA A 336 -10.13 11.18 12.70
N VAL A 337 -10.04 12.09 11.73
CA VAL A 337 -11.06 12.27 10.71
C VAL A 337 -10.79 11.34 9.53
N LYS A 338 -11.81 10.57 9.13
CA LYS A 338 -11.73 9.71 7.96
C LYS A 338 -11.62 10.54 6.67
N TYR A 339 -10.55 10.34 5.94
CA TYR A 339 -10.33 10.94 4.63
C TYR A 339 -10.33 9.86 3.54
N GLY A 340 -11.34 9.87 2.67
CA GLY A 340 -11.54 8.92 1.59
C GLY A 340 -10.94 9.33 0.25
N GLY A 341 -10.30 10.50 0.16
CA GLY A 341 -9.89 11.06 -1.12
C GLY A 341 -11.12 11.44 -1.96
N ASP A 342 -11.05 11.18 -3.27
CA ASP A 342 -12.14 11.41 -4.22
C ASP A 342 -13.08 10.18 -4.37
N ASP A 343 -12.91 9.17 -3.52
CA ASP A 343 -13.84 8.03 -3.48
C ASP A 343 -15.19 8.45 -2.89
N PRO A 344 -16.32 8.03 -3.46
CA PRO A 344 -17.66 8.29 -2.93
C PRO A 344 -17.97 7.47 -1.66
N ASP A 345 -16.96 7.28 -0.80
CA ASP A 345 -17.05 6.57 0.47
C ASP A 345 -18.00 7.30 1.43
N ALA A 346 -19.05 6.61 1.86
CA ALA A 346 -20.05 7.15 2.76
C ALA A 346 -19.46 7.58 4.13
N THR A 347 -18.29 7.03 4.51
CA THR A 347 -17.61 7.34 5.79
C THR A 347 -16.68 8.56 5.70
N ASN A 348 -16.51 9.16 4.53
CA ASN A 348 -15.62 10.32 4.34
C ASN A 348 -16.05 11.51 5.21
N GLY A 349 -15.11 12.11 5.94
CA GLY A 349 -15.35 13.25 6.83
C GLY A 349 -15.88 12.90 8.22
N TYR A 350 -16.14 11.63 8.53
CA TYR A 350 -16.60 11.20 9.84
C TYR A 350 -15.44 11.08 10.83
N ASP A 351 -15.71 11.42 12.09
CA ASP A 351 -14.80 11.21 13.20
C ASP A 351 -14.74 9.71 13.54
N ILE A 352 -13.52 9.18 13.67
CA ILE A 352 -13.27 7.85 14.21
C ILE A 352 -12.54 8.03 15.54
N ILE A 353 -13.17 7.58 16.61
CA ILE A 353 -12.71 7.75 17.98
C ILE A 353 -12.28 6.39 18.51
N ALA A 354 -11.09 6.32 19.07
CA ALA A 354 -10.61 5.17 19.83
C ALA A 354 -10.53 5.52 21.31
N GLN A 355 -11.21 4.78 22.15
CA GLN A 355 -11.04 4.82 23.60
C GLN A 355 -10.20 3.63 24.05
N ILE A 356 -9.21 3.88 24.89
CA ILE A 356 -8.22 2.92 25.37
C ILE A 356 -8.32 2.80 26.89
N ASN A 357 -8.44 1.58 27.39
CA ASN A 357 -8.30 1.25 28.80
C ASN A 357 -7.27 0.13 28.96
N LEU A 358 -6.43 0.21 30.00
CA LEU A 358 -5.50 -0.87 30.32
C LEU A 358 -6.26 -2.06 30.93
N ASN A 359 -5.78 -3.28 30.66
CA ASN A 359 -6.33 -4.48 31.29
C ASN A 359 -5.21 -5.40 31.82
N ASP A 360 -5.55 -6.21 32.83
CA ASP A 360 -4.61 -7.12 33.51
C ASP A 360 -4.36 -8.44 32.72
N LYS A 361 -5.09 -8.67 31.62
CA LYS A 361 -5.03 -9.94 30.87
C LYS A 361 -3.85 -10.01 29.90
N LYS A 362 -3.11 -8.91 29.72
CA LYS A 362 -2.02 -8.79 28.72
C LYS A 362 -2.45 -9.11 27.29
N GLU A 363 -3.70 -8.83 26.97
CA GLU A 363 -4.32 -9.07 25.67
C GLU A 363 -4.80 -7.77 25.04
N VAL A 364 -4.83 -7.71 23.70
CA VAL A 364 -5.49 -6.62 22.97
C VAL A 364 -6.89 -7.08 22.58
N ARG A 365 -7.90 -6.49 23.23
CA ARG A 365 -9.32 -6.79 23.00
C ARG A 365 -10.00 -5.62 22.28
N PHE A 366 -10.99 -5.95 21.44
CA PHE A 366 -11.70 -4.99 20.62
C PHE A 366 -13.18 -4.95 20.94
N PHE A 367 -13.74 -3.75 21.01
CA PHE A 367 -15.14 -3.49 21.34
C PHE A 367 -15.76 -2.51 20.33
N ALA A 368 -17.05 -2.71 20.04
CA ALA A 368 -17.86 -1.75 19.30
C ALA A 368 -18.37 -0.68 20.25
N GLY A 369 -18.04 0.57 19.97
CA GLY A 369 -18.66 1.74 20.57
C GLY A 369 -19.81 2.27 19.71
N GLU A 370 -20.21 3.52 19.95
CA GLU A 370 -21.27 4.17 19.18
C GLU A 370 -20.99 4.12 17.66
N GLY A 371 -21.99 3.70 16.87
CA GLY A 371 -21.94 3.72 15.42
C GLY A 371 -21.04 2.69 14.75
N VAL A 372 -20.36 1.82 15.51
CA VAL A 372 -19.69 0.62 14.99
C VAL A 372 -20.65 -0.56 15.07
N GLY A 373 -20.77 -1.31 13.99
CA GLY A 373 -21.72 -2.40 13.85
C GLY A 373 -21.32 -3.66 14.63
N THR A 374 -22.33 -4.53 14.81
CA THR A 374 -22.18 -5.88 15.36
C THR A 374 -22.38 -6.89 14.24
N VAL A 375 -21.56 -7.92 14.20
CA VAL A 375 -21.66 -9.02 13.24
C VAL A 375 -22.82 -9.94 13.66
N THR A 376 -23.79 -10.17 12.76
CA THR A 376 -24.97 -11.01 13.05
C THR A 376 -25.04 -12.25 12.17
N LEU A 377 -24.23 -12.33 11.10
CA LEU A 377 -24.18 -13.48 10.21
C LEU A 377 -22.74 -14.02 10.11
N PRO A 378 -22.57 -15.33 9.90
CA PRO A 378 -21.26 -15.92 9.62
C PRO A 378 -20.75 -15.56 8.22
N GLY A 379 -19.46 -15.81 7.95
CA GLY A 379 -18.85 -15.63 6.61
C GLY A 379 -17.88 -14.48 6.50
N LEU A 380 -17.91 -13.50 7.41
CA LEU A 380 -16.97 -12.36 7.39
C LEU A 380 -15.60 -12.65 8.01
N GLY A 381 -15.34 -13.89 8.46
CA GLY A 381 -14.12 -14.22 9.22
C GLY A 381 -14.06 -13.55 10.60
N LEU A 382 -15.20 -13.09 11.10
CA LEU A 382 -15.38 -12.45 12.40
C LEU A 382 -16.36 -13.24 13.25
N GLU A 383 -16.22 -13.14 14.57
CA GLU A 383 -17.13 -13.78 15.52
C GLU A 383 -18.54 -13.16 15.46
N VAL A 384 -19.57 -14.01 15.35
CA VAL A 384 -20.96 -13.57 15.41
C VAL A 384 -21.27 -13.06 16.83
N GLY A 385 -21.87 -11.88 16.93
CA GLY A 385 -22.05 -11.12 18.17
C GLY A 385 -20.88 -10.18 18.48
N GLY A 386 -19.75 -10.30 17.80
CA GLY A 386 -18.58 -9.46 17.98
C GLY A 386 -18.65 -8.13 17.21
N PRO A 387 -17.69 -7.21 17.48
CA PRO A 387 -17.60 -5.92 16.79
C PRO A 387 -17.21 -6.10 15.34
N ALA A 388 -17.84 -5.33 14.44
CA ALA A 388 -17.55 -5.30 13.01
C ALA A 388 -16.22 -4.57 12.72
N ILE A 389 -15.13 -5.08 13.29
CA ILE A 389 -13.75 -4.62 13.08
C ILE A 389 -12.99 -5.75 12.42
N ASN A 390 -12.61 -5.58 11.16
CA ASN A 390 -11.97 -6.63 10.37
C ASN A 390 -10.54 -6.94 10.85
N ASN A 391 -10.02 -8.11 10.46
CA ASN A 391 -8.72 -8.60 10.93
C ASN A 391 -7.56 -7.68 10.54
N GLY A 392 -7.54 -7.12 9.32
CA GLY A 392 -6.51 -6.15 8.91
C GLY A 392 -6.40 -4.94 9.85
N PRO A 393 -7.49 -4.18 10.09
CA PRO A 393 -7.52 -3.14 11.12
C PRO A 393 -7.11 -3.59 12.51
N ARG A 394 -7.58 -4.77 12.98
CA ARG A 394 -7.17 -5.32 14.28
C ARG A 394 -5.66 -5.53 14.34
N GLU A 395 -5.07 -6.05 13.28
CA GLU A 395 -3.62 -6.28 13.21
C GLU A 395 -2.82 -4.98 13.20
N MET A 396 -3.25 -3.96 12.44
CA MET A 396 -2.63 -2.64 12.47
C MET A 396 -2.67 -2.03 13.89
N MET A 397 -3.81 -2.11 14.59
CA MET A 397 -3.96 -1.61 15.95
C MET A 397 -3.13 -2.41 16.96
N ARG A 398 -3.09 -3.76 16.86
CA ARG A 398 -2.20 -4.60 17.68
C ARG A 398 -0.75 -4.22 17.51
N ARG A 399 -0.31 -3.97 16.28
CA ARG A 399 1.06 -3.51 16.00
C ARG A 399 1.37 -2.21 16.72
N VAL A 400 0.45 -1.24 16.70
CA VAL A 400 0.60 0.01 17.46
C VAL A 400 0.75 -0.26 18.96
N VAL A 401 -0.08 -1.16 19.52
CA VAL A 401 0.03 -1.54 20.95
C VAL A 401 1.38 -2.19 21.24
N MET A 402 1.83 -3.11 20.39
CA MET A 402 3.13 -3.77 20.58
C MET A 402 4.31 -2.78 20.48
N GLU A 403 4.20 -1.75 19.65
CA GLU A 403 5.22 -0.70 19.52
C GLU A 403 5.27 0.23 20.74
N GLU A 404 4.11 0.62 21.27
CA GLU A 404 4.00 1.60 22.37
C GLU A 404 3.95 0.95 23.77
N PHE A 405 3.34 -0.23 23.89
CA PHE A 405 3.10 -0.92 25.17
C PHE A 405 3.24 -2.46 25.06
N PRO A 406 4.45 -2.98 24.78
CA PRO A 406 4.69 -4.38 24.40
C PRO A 406 4.33 -5.41 25.46
N ASP A 407 4.42 -5.06 26.74
CA ASP A 407 4.21 -5.98 27.87
C ASP A 407 2.82 -5.84 28.53
N GLY A 408 1.96 -4.97 27.96
CA GLY A 408 0.67 -4.62 28.55
C GLY A 408 -0.55 -5.14 27.79
N GLY A 409 -1.68 -5.19 28.47
CA GLY A 409 -3.00 -5.49 27.91
C GLY A 409 -3.83 -4.23 27.70
N VAL A 410 -4.58 -4.17 26.61
CA VAL A 410 -5.33 -2.99 26.20
C VAL A 410 -6.72 -3.37 25.70
N ASP A 411 -7.75 -2.70 26.21
CA ASP A 411 -9.10 -2.72 25.68
C ASP A 411 -9.30 -1.52 24.76
N ILE A 412 -9.62 -1.81 23.51
CA ILE A 412 -9.80 -0.82 22.44
C ILE A 412 -11.29 -0.76 22.07
N THR A 413 -11.93 0.36 22.34
CA THR A 413 -13.30 0.61 21.89
C THR A 413 -13.28 1.63 20.75
N ILE A 414 -13.81 1.25 19.58
CA ILE A 414 -13.89 2.14 18.41
C ILE A 414 -15.32 2.66 18.27
N SER A 415 -15.46 3.98 18.13
CA SER A 415 -16.73 4.67 17.92
C SER A 415 -16.69 5.52 16.65
N VAL A 416 -17.84 5.64 15.99
CA VAL A 416 -18.05 6.50 14.83
C VAL A 416 -19.38 7.21 15.02
N PRO A 417 -19.40 8.39 15.63
CA PRO A 417 -20.63 9.16 15.85
C PRO A 417 -21.40 9.33 14.53
N GLY A 418 -22.71 9.02 14.53
CA GLY A 418 -23.55 9.00 13.30
C GLY A 418 -23.40 7.75 12.43
N GLY A 419 -22.56 6.78 12.83
CA GLY A 419 -22.32 5.57 12.04
C GLY A 419 -23.52 4.65 11.90
N ARG A 420 -24.50 4.74 12.82
CA ARG A 420 -25.74 3.97 12.74
C ARG A 420 -26.59 4.39 11.53
N GLU A 421 -26.80 5.67 11.34
CA GLU A 421 -27.55 6.24 10.22
C GLU A 421 -26.78 5.99 8.91
N LEU A 422 -25.47 6.12 8.96
CA LEU A 422 -24.60 5.90 7.83
C LEU A 422 -24.65 4.46 7.31
N ALA A 423 -24.76 3.48 8.20
CA ALA A 423 -24.78 2.05 7.85
C ALA A 423 -25.87 1.69 6.83
N SER A 424 -27.02 2.39 6.87
CA SER A 424 -28.11 2.19 5.91
C SER A 424 -27.74 2.51 4.44
N ARG A 425 -26.66 3.29 4.23
CA ARG A 425 -26.14 3.68 2.91
C ARG A 425 -24.95 2.80 2.46
N THR A 426 -24.62 1.77 3.24
CA THR A 426 -23.51 0.86 2.97
C THR A 426 -24.01 -0.55 2.67
N PHE A 427 -23.09 -1.45 2.31
CA PHE A 427 -23.40 -2.87 2.12
C PHE A 427 -23.53 -3.64 3.46
N ASN A 428 -23.32 -3.02 4.60
CA ASN A 428 -23.32 -3.66 5.92
C ASN A 428 -24.57 -4.50 6.19
N PRO A 429 -25.81 -4.01 5.96
CA PRO A 429 -27.00 -4.82 6.19
C PRO A 429 -27.04 -6.10 5.35
N ARG A 430 -26.46 -6.08 4.15
CA ARG A 430 -26.45 -7.23 3.23
C ARG A 430 -25.53 -8.35 3.72
N VAL A 431 -24.43 -7.99 4.38
CA VAL A 431 -23.45 -8.94 4.91
C VAL A 431 -23.66 -9.24 6.40
N GLY A 432 -24.79 -8.84 6.97
CA GLY A 432 -25.15 -9.15 8.35
C GLY A 432 -24.36 -8.32 9.38
N VAL A 433 -24.06 -7.07 9.07
CA VAL A 433 -23.55 -6.11 10.05
C VAL A 433 -24.66 -5.12 10.39
N THR A 434 -25.04 -5.06 11.67
CA THR A 434 -26.17 -4.25 12.16
C THR A 434 -25.71 -3.24 13.21
N GLY A 435 -26.46 -2.14 13.34
CA GLY A 435 -26.25 -1.14 14.39
C GLY A 435 -25.17 -0.12 14.13
N GLY A 436 -24.42 -0.24 13.02
CA GLY A 436 -23.36 0.70 12.67
C GLY A 436 -22.56 0.30 11.43
N ILE A 437 -21.48 1.01 11.19
CA ILE A 437 -20.56 0.72 10.09
C ILE A 437 -19.51 -0.34 10.47
N SER A 438 -18.81 -0.88 9.47
CA SER A 438 -17.65 -1.74 9.66
C SER A 438 -16.35 -0.93 9.65
N ILE A 439 -15.41 -1.32 10.49
CA ILE A 439 -14.02 -0.84 10.45
C ILE A 439 -13.23 -1.78 9.56
N ILE A 440 -12.96 -1.34 8.32
CA ILE A 440 -12.38 -2.16 7.26
C ILE A 440 -11.08 -1.57 6.72
N GLY A 441 -10.30 -2.38 5.98
CA GLY A 441 -9.10 -1.93 5.30
C GLY A 441 -8.09 -3.05 5.10
N THR A 442 -8.13 -3.71 3.95
CA THR A 442 -7.20 -4.78 3.58
C THR A 442 -5.81 -4.22 3.27
N SER A 443 -5.74 -3.15 2.46
CA SER A 443 -4.48 -2.43 2.13
C SER A 443 -4.22 -1.22 3.03
N GLY A 444 -5.23 -0.75 3.77
CA GLY A 444 -5.20 0.50 4.52
C GLY A 444 -5.43 1.76 3.68
N VAL A 445 -5.46 1.65 2.36
CA VAL A 445 -5.60 2.77 1.40
C VAL A 445 -6.92 2.67 0.65
N VAL A 446 -7.56 3.82 0.41
CA VAL A 446 -8.73 3.95 -0.47
C VAL A 446 -8.26 4.51 -1.82
N ARG A 447 -8.48 3.75 -2.89
CA ARG A 447 -8.26 4.19 -4.26
C ARG A 447 -9.63 4.45 -4.91
N PRO A 448 -9.91 5.69 -5.37
CA PRO A 448 -11.20 6.02 -5.94
C PRO A 448 -11.56 5.10 -7.12
N PHE A 449 -12.80 4.63 -7.15
CA PHE A 449 -13.35 3.77 -8.20
C PHE A 449 -12.54 2.47 -8.44
N SER A 450 -11.93 1.91 -7.40
CA SER A 450 -11.15 0.67 -7.48
C SER A 450 -12.04 -0.52 -7.86
N LYS A 451 -11.68 -1.19 -8.96
CA LYS A 451 -12.28 -2.45 -9.40
C LYS A 451 -12.04 -3.55 -8.35
N GLU A 452 -10.84 -3.61 -7.82
CA GLU A 452 -10.42 -4.59 -6.81
C GLU A 452 -11.28 -4.46 -5.55
N ALA A 453 -11.50 -3.24 -5.05
CA ALA A 453 -12.34 -3.01 -3.87
C ALA A 453 -13.80 -3.43 -4.10
N PHE A 454 -14.32 -3.22 -5.31
CA PHE A 454 -15.66 -3.67 -5.66
C PHE A 454 -15.74 -5.20 -5.73
N LEU A 455 -14.77 -5.87 -6.35
CA LEU A 455 -14.69 -7.34 -6.40
C LEU A 455 -14.53 -7.94 -5.01
N ASP A 456 -13.73 -7.34 -4.12
CA ASP A 456 -13.63 -7.73 -2.71
C ASP A 456 -14.99 -7.67 -2.00
N SER A 457 -15.83 -6.66 -2.31
CA SER A 457 -17.17 -6.58 -1.74
C SER A 457 -18.09 -7.72 -2.21
N ILE A 458 -18.00 -8.08 -3.49
CA ILE A 458 -18.71 -9.24 -4.06
C ILE A 458 -18.27 -10.53 -3.38
N SER A 459 -16.95 -10.73 -3.22
CA SER A 459 -16.40 -11.91 -2.55
C SER A 459 -16.96 -12.07 -1.14
N ARG A 460 -17.03 -10.98 -0.37
CA ARG A 460 -17.60 -11.00 0.98
C ARG A 460 -19.10 -11.34 1.00
N GLU A 461 -19.88 -10.81 0.04
CA GLU A 461 -21.28 -11.22 -0.10
C GLU A 461 -21.40 -12.72 -0.37
N MET A 462 -20.52 -13.28 -1.24
CA MET A 462 -20.45 -14.71 -1.53
C MET A 462 -20.04 -15.55 -0.30
N ASP A 463 -19.05 -15.08 0.47
CA ASP A 463 -18.62 -15.75 1.71
C ASP A 463 -19.77 -15.87 2.71
N VAL A 464 -20.55 -14.81 2.89
CA VAL A 464 -21.72 -14.81 3.76
C VAL A 464 -22.82 -15.74 3.23
N ALA A 465 -23.13 -15.68 1.94
CA ALA A 465 -24.11 -16.57 1.32
C ALA A 465 -23.70 -18.05 1.48
N LYS A 466 -22.44 -18.37 1.27
CA LYS A 466 -21.88 -19.72 1.45
C LYS A 466 -21.94 -20.18 2.90
N ALA A 467 -21.59 -19.31 3.83
CA ALA A 467 -21.64 -19.61 5.27
C ALA A 467 -23.06 -19.86 5.79
N LEU A 468 -24.07 -19.28 5.11
CA LEU A 468 -25.50 -19.55 5.35
C LEU A 468 -26.01 -20.84 4.65
N GLY A 469 -25.13 -21.57 3.96
CA GLY A 469 -25.48 -22.85 3.32
C GLY A 469 -26.01 -22.72 1.89
N ALA A 470 -26.02 -21.51 1.28
CA ALA A 470 -26.48 -21.33 -0.08
C ALA A 470 -25.62 -22.14 -1.07
N GLN A 471 -26.25 -22.96 -1.90
CA GLN A 471 -25.64 -23.64 -3.02
C GLN A 471 -25.95 -22.96 -4.35
N HIS A 472 -27.01 -22.17 -4.37
CA HIS A 472 -27.48 -21.36 -5.50
C HIS A 472 -27.38 -19.87 -5.14
N ILE A 473 -26.80 -19.09 -6.03
CA ILE A 473 -26.77 -17.63 -5.94
C ILE A 473 -27.38 -16.98 -7.19
N VAL A 474 -27.95 -15.80 -7.00
CA VAL A 474 -28.55 -14.99 -8.05
C VAL A 474 -27.73 -13.72 -8.20
N ILE A 475 -26.94 -13.64 -9.25
CA ILE A 475 -26.15 -12.45 -9.53
C ILE A 475 -26.92 -11.47 -10.42
N ASN A 476 -26.88 -10.18 -10.08
CA ASN A 476 -27.69 -9.17 -10.75
C ASN A 476 -27.01 -7.79 -10.76
N SER A 477 -27.54 -6.83 -11.55
CA SER A 477 -26.88 -5.54 -11.73
C SER A 477 -27.11 -4.54 -10.60
N GLY A 478 -28.04 -4.79 -9.68
CA GLY A 478 -28.37 -3.89 -8.56
C GLY A 478 -29.82 -4.01 -8.09
N ALA A 479 -30.22 -3.15 -7.15
CA ALA A 479 -31.48 -3.27 -6.40
C ALA A 479 -32.76 -3.43 -7.25
N LYS A 480 -32.86 -2.73 -8.39
CA LYS A 480 -34.06 -2.85 -9.26
C LYS A 480 -34.14 -4.24 -9.91
N SER A 481 -33.06 -4.76 -10.43
CA SER A 481 -33.03 -6.11 -11.00
C SER A 481 -33.19 -7.18 -9.93
N GLU A 482 -32.62 -6.99 -8.73
CA GLU A 482 -32.83 -7.90 -7.60
C GLU A 482 -34.30 -8.05 -7.23
N GLN A 483 -35.03 -6.92 -7.12
CA GLN A 483 -36.45 -6.96 -6.76
C GLN A 483 -37.29 -7.77 -7.77
N LYS A 484 -37.02 -7.61 -9.07
CA LYS A 484 -37.70 -8.37 -10.11
C LYS A 484 -37.35 -9.86 -10.07
N LEU A 485 -36.07 -10.17 -9.92
CA LEU A 485 -35.61 -11.56 -9.83
C LEU A 485 -36.19 -12.30 -8.62
N LYS A 486 -36.34 -11.63 -7.48
CA LYS A 486 -37.03 -12.21 -6.31
C LYS A 486 -38.48 -12.62 -6.58
N SER A 487 -39.16 -11.94 -7.51
CA SER A 487 -40.50 -12.33 -7.92
C SER A 487 -40.56 -13.44 -8.98
N MET A 488 -39.45 -13.62 -9.73
CA MET A 488 -39.38 -14.61 -10.82
C MET A 488 -38.86 -15.97 -10.32
N ILE A 489 -37.92 -15.96 -9.35
CA ILE A 489 -37.33 -17.16 -8.79
C ILE A 489 -38.27 -17.74 -7.73
N LYS A 490 -38.70 -19.00 -7.97
CA LYS A 490 -39.62 -19.71 -7.06
C LYS A 490 -38.90 -20.40 -5.91
N GLU A 491 -37.62 -20.59 -6.01
CA GLU A 491 -36.78 -21.21 -4.97
C GLU A 491 -36.65 -20.27 -3.77
N GLU A 492 -36.81 -20.77 -2.55
CA GLU A 492 -36.54 -20.00 -1.33
C GLU A 492 -35.05 -19.88 -1.11
N LEU A 493 -34.51 -18.71 -1.42
CA LEU A 493 -33.11 -18.38 -1.21
C LEU A 493 -32.96 -17.36 -0.08
N PRO A 494 -31.90 -17.46 0.73
CA PRO A 494 -31.60 -16.43 1.72
C PRO A 494 -31.37 -15.08 1.01
N PRO A 495 -31.74 -13.95 1.60
CA PRO A 495 -31.54 -12.63 0.98
C PRO A 495 -30.10 -12.38 0.54
N GLN A 496 -29.11 -12.97 1.21
CA GLN A 496 -27.68 -12.87 0.93
C GLN A 496 -27.26 -13.65 -0.32
N ALA A 497 -28.10 -14.54 -0.84
CA ALA A 497 -27.84 -15.23 -2.11
C ALA A 497 -28.02 -14.33 -3.35
N PHE A 498 -28.60 -13.13 -3.17
CA PHE A 498 -28.76 -12.15 -4.26
C PHE A 498 -27.58 -11.17 -4.24
N ILE A 499 -26.66 -11.30 -5.18
CA ILE A 499 -25.37 -10.59 -5.22
C ILE A 499 -25.32 -9.58 -6.37
N HIS A 500 -24.80 -8.39 -6.12
CA HIS A 500 -24.72 -7.33 -7.11
C HIS A 500 -23.37 -7.35 -7.84
N TYR A 501 -23.36 -7.68 -9.15
CA TYR A 501 -22.12 -7.67 -9.96
C TYR A 501 -21.75 -6.29 -10.53
N GLY A 502 -22.61 -5.28 -10.43
CA GLY A 502 -22.36 -3.98 -11.04
C GLY A 502 -22.18 -4.08 -12.56
N ASN A 503 -20.93 -4.11 -13.04
CA ASN A 503 -20.57 -4.30 -14.45
C ASN A 503 -19.64 -5.51 -14.67
N PHE A 504 -19.15 -6.15 -13.61
CA PHE A 504 -18.11 -7.19 -13.61
C PHE A 504 -18.71 -8.60 -13.66
N ILE A 505 -19.45 -8.89 -14.74
CA ILE A 505 -20.16 -10.18 -14.88
C ILE A 505 -19.19 -11.35 -14.91
N GLY A 506 -18.15 -11.27 -15.74
CA GLY A 506 -17.20 -12.36 -15.91
C GLY A 506 -16.45 -12.71 -14.65
N GLU A 507 -15.94 -11.70 -13.94
CA GLU A 507 -15.25 -11.90 -12.65
C GLU A 507 -16.21 -12.50 -11.61
N THR A 508 -17.46 -11.98 -11.54
CA THR A 508 -18.44 -12.46 -10.57
C THR A 508 -18.81 -13.92 -10.81
N VAL A 509 -19.00 -14.36 -12.07
CA VAL A 509 -19.27 -15.78 -12.41
C VAL A 509 -18.09 -16.65 -12.05
N ARG A 510 -16.85 -16.21 -12.35
CA ARG A 510 -15.62 -16.96 -11.98
C ARG A 510 -15.50 -17.11 -10.47
N MET A 511 -15.67 -16.02 -9.73
CA MET A 511 -15.64 -16.02 -8.26
C MET A 511 -16.69 -16.96 -7.68
N ALA A 512 -17.89 -17.03 -8.27
CA ALA A 512 -18.91 -17.97 -7.83
C ALA A 512 -18.43 -19.43 -7.96
N GLY A 513 -17.73 -19.75 -9.04
CA GLY A 513 -17.10 -21.06 -9.23
C GLY A 513 -15.99 -21.35 -8.20
N GLU A 514 -15.14 -20.35 -7.93
CA GLU A 514 -14.06 -20.45 -6.94
C GLU A 514 -14.61 -20.65 -5.51
N HIS A 515 -15.74 -20.01 -5.17
CA HIS A 515 -16.45 -20.22 -3.91
C HIS A 515 -17.22 -21.56 -3.86
N GLY A 516 -17.28 -22.29 -4.98
CA GLY A 516 -17.91 -23.62 -5.07
C GLY A 516 -19.44 -23.59 -5.01
N PHE A 517 -20.07 -22.58 -5.59
CA PHE A 517 -21.53 -22.59 -5.79
C PHE A 517 -21.91 -23.58 -6.90
N GLN A 518 -22.97 -24.34 -6.65
CA GLN A 518 -23.45 -25.38 -7.59
C GLN A 518 -24.33 -24.80 -8.69
N LYS A 519 -25.05 -23.72 -8.40
CA LYS A 519 -25.92 -23.03 -9.36
C LYS A 519 -25.74 -21.52 -9.28
N VAL A 520 -25.68 -20.88 -10.44
CA VAL A 520 -25.65 -19.43 -10.60
C VAL A 520 -26.75 -19.01 -11.56
N THR A 521 -27.67 -18.16 -11.10
CA THR A 521 -28.65 -17.48 -11.99
C THR A 521 -28.14 -16.08 -12.28
N LEU A 522 -27.81 -15.78 -13.53
CA LEU A 522 -27.42 -14.47 -14.01
C LEU A 522 -28.65 -13.69 -14.44
N GLY A 523 -29.11 -12.77 -13.61
CA GLY A 523 -30.15 -11.81 -13.98
C GLY A 523 -29.55 -10.59 -14.69
N ILE A 524 -29.92 -10.37 -15.94
CA ILE A 524 -29.28 -9.36 -16.77
C ILE A 524 -30.28 -8.53 -17.56
N MET A 525 -30.10 -7.21 -17.61
CA MET A 525 -30.88 -6.29 -18.43
C MET A 525 -30.42 -6.33 -19.88
N ILE A 526 -31.35 -6.12 -20.84
CA ILE A 526 -31.10 -6.30 -22.28
C ILE A 526 -29.88 -5.52 -22.79
N GLY A 527 -29.64 -4.29 -22.33
CA GLY A 527 -28.49 -3.49 -22.75
C GLY A 527 -27.13 -4.08 -22.34
N LYS A 528 -27.07 -4.73 -21.19
CA LYS A 528 -25.88 -5.48 -20.75
C LYS A 528 -25.81 -6.86 -21.40
N ALA A 529 -26.96 -7.50 -21.62
CA ALA A 529 -27.05 -8.81 -22.24
C ALA A 529 -26.49 -8.79 -23.67
N VAL A 530 -26.85 -7.79 -24.49
CA VAL A 530 -26.31 -7.65 -25.85
C VAL A 530 -24.78 -7.48 -25.83
N LYS A 531 -24.23 -6.68 -24.90
CA LYS A 531 -22.78 -6.51 -24.76
C LYS A 531 -22.09 -7.81 -24.34
N LEU A 532 -22.68 -8.53 -23.39
CA LEU A 532 -22.19 -9.83 -22.94
C LEU A 532 -22.25 -10.88 -24.06
N ALA A 533 -23.34 -10.94 -24.80
CA ALA A 533 -23.52 -11.83 -25.95
C ALA A 533 -22.46 -11.58 -27.04
N ALA A 534 -21.95 -10.35 -27.15
CA ALA A 534 -20.81 -10.00 -28.02
C ALA A 534 -19.44 -10.39 -27.42
N GLY A 535 -19.40 -11.06 -26.26
CA GLY A 535 -18.16 -11.51 -25.60
C GLY A 535 -17.57 -10.55 -24.58
N ASN A 536 -18.24 -9.43 -24.26
CA ASN A 536 -17.73 -8.44 -23.32
C ASN A 536 -18.13 -8.79 -21.88
N LEU A 537 -17.17 -9.30 -21.10
CA LEU A 537 -17.37 -9.70 -19.71
C LEU A 537 -17.48 -8.52 -18.73
N ASP A 538 -16.91 -7.36 -19.09
CA ASP A 538 -17.16 -6.05 -18.46
C ASP A 538 -18.14 -5.26 -19.33
N THR A 539 -19.31 -4.97 -18.77
CA THR A 539 -20.42 -4.34 -19.51
C THR A 539 -20.53 -2.82 -19.26
N HIS A 540 -19.49 -2.20 -18.68
CA HIS A 540 -19.50 -0.77 -18.38
C HIS A 540 -19.65 0.08 -19.64
N SER A 541 -20.54 1.10 -19.61
CA SER A 541 -20.88 1.92 -20.78
C SER A 541 -19.74 2.79 -21.33
N LYS A 542 -18.74 3.10 -20.50
CA LYS A 542 -17.52 3.81 -20.94
C LYS A 542 -16.54 2.89 -21.66
N VAL A 543 -16.65 1.56 -21.47
CA VAL A 543 -15.76 0.57 -22.06
C VAL A 543 -16.36 0.01 -23.34
N VAL A 544 -17.67 -0.31 -23.30
CA VAL A 544 -18.38 -0.96 -24.42
C VAL A 544 -19.73 -0.30 -24.65
N THR A 545 -20.02 0.01 -25.91
CA THR A 545 -21.35 0.46 -26.37
C THR A 545 -22.13 -0.71 -26.98
N VAL A 546 -23.45 -0.57 -27.08
CA VAL A 546 -24.28 -1.56 -27.78
C VAL A 546 -24.02 -1.45 -29.28
N ASP A 547 -23.56 -2.54 -29.88
CA ASP A 547 -23.33 -2.63 -31.33
C ASP A 547 -24.66 -2.96 -32.03
N LYS A 548 -25.14 -2.05 -32.91
CA LYS A 548 -26.39 -2.19 -33.64
C LYS A 548 -26.30 -3.28 -34.71
N GLU A 549 -25.17 -3.43 -35.36
CA GLU A 549 -25.00 -4.46 -36.39
C GLU A 549 -25.01 -5.85 -35.73
N PHE A 550 -24.39 -5.99 -34.57
CA PHE A 550 -24.44 -7.23 -33.80
C PHE A 550 -25.88 -7.57 -33.36
N VAL A 551 -26.72 -6.58 -33.01
CA VAL A 551 -28.16 -6.80 -32.73
C VAL A 551 -28.89 -7.34 -33.97
N LYS A 552 -28.60 -6.81 -35.17
CA LYS A 552 -29.13 -7.35 -36.42
C LYS A 552 -28.71 -8.80 -36.68
N GLU A 553 -27.44 -9.10 -36.42
CA GLU A 553 -26.94 -10.48 -36.53
C GLU A 553 -27.66 -11.42 -35.58
N ILE A 554 -27.91 -11.01 -34.32
CA ILE A 554 -28.66 -11.81 -33.35
C ILE A 554 -30.06 -12.11 -33.88
N ALA A 555 -30.77 -11.08 -34.41
CA ALA A 555 -32.11 -11.24 -34.97
C ALA A 555 -32.10 -12.21 -36.18
N GLN A 556 -31.15 -12.09 -37.08
CA GLN A 556 -30.98 -12.99 -38.23
C GLN A 556 -30.68 -14.43 -37.79
N LYS A 557 -29.68 -14.61 -36.90
CA LYS A 557 -29.29 -15.94 -36.36
C LYS A 557 -30.42 -16.57 -35.52
N GLY A 558 -31.25 -15.75 -34.90
CA GLY A 558 -32.44 -16.20 -34.19
C GLY A 558 -33.63 -16.58 -35.12
N GLY A 559 -33.52 -16.25 -36.40
CA GLY A 559 -34.62 -16.49 -37.37
C GLY A 559 -35.81 -15.55 -37.17
N CYS A 560 -35.59 -14.31 -36.72
CA CYS A 560 -36.61 -13.30 -36.58
C CYS A 560 -37.07 -12.82 -37.96
N THR A 561 -38.36 -12.53 -38.08
CA THR A 561 -38.92 -11.95 -39.30
C THR A 561 -38.60 -10.44 -39.39
N LEU A 562 -38.51 -9.78 -38.24
CA LEU A 562 -38.17 -8.38 -38.13
C LEU A 562 -36.67 -8.22 -37.85
N ILE A 563 -35.99 -7.41 -38.65
CA ILE A 563 -34.63 -6.98 -38.42
C ILE A 563 -34.64 -5.51 -38.02
N PRO A 564 -34.14 -5.12 -36.84
CA PRO A 564 -34.25 -3.74 -36.38
C PRO A 564 -33.23 -2.86 -37.11
N ASP A 565 -33.70 -1.85 -37.84
CA ASP A 565 -32.81 -0.91 -38.54
C ASP A 565 -32.37 0.25 -37.66
N ASN A 566 -33.24 0.74 -36.77
CA ASN A 566 -32.96 1.89 -35.92
C ASN A 566 -33.52 1.72 -34.51
N PHE A 567 -32.68 1.85 -33.53
CA PHE A 567 -33.01 2.05 -32.12
C PHE A 567 -31.94 2.93 -31.46
N THR A 568 -32.33 3.67 -30.44
CA THR A 568 -31.40 4.55 -29.72
C THR A 568 -30.96 3.91 -28.41
N LEU A 569 -31.85 3.28 -27.71
CA LEU A 569 -31.64 2.64 -26.43
C LEU A 569 -31.97 1.14 -26.51
N ALA A 570 -31.12 0.31 -25.93
CA ALA A 570 -31.31 -1.15 -25.95
C ALA A 570 -32.66 -1.60 -25.36
N ARG A 571 -33.24 -0.85 -24.40
CA ARG A 571 -34.56 -1.15 -23.84
C ARG A 571 -35.71 -1.06 -24.87
N GLU A 572 -35.51 -0.35 -26.00
CA GLU A 572 -36.50 -0.29 -27.08
C GLU A 572 -36.68 -1.65 -27.74
N LEU A 573 -35.72 -2.55 -27.65
CA LEU A 573 -35.77 -3.91 -28.19
C LEU A 573 -36.97 -4.70 -27.62
N TRP A 574 -37.36 -4.44 -26.36
CA TRP A 574 -38.55 -5.05 -25.75
C TRP A 574 -39.86 -4.66 -26.46
N LYS A 575 -39.90 -3.50 -27.14
CA LYS A 575 -41.04 -3.01 -27.89
C LYS A 575 -40.95 -3.34 -29.38
N ILE A 576 -39.72 -3.51 -29.88
CA ILE A 576 -39.47 -3.82 -31.29
C ILE A 576 -39.80 -5.28 -31.60
N PHE A 577 -39.43 -6.18 -30.71
CA PHE A 577 -39.69 -7.61 -30.88
C PHE A 577 -40.93 -8.02 -30.07
N GLU A 578 -41.95 -8.53 -30.77
CA GLU A 578 -43.21 -9.01 -30.18
C GLU A 578 -43.51 -10.45 -30.63
N GLY A 579 -44.36 -11.14 -29.89
CA GLY A 579 -44.84 -12.48 -30.24
C GLY A 579 -43.70 -13.52 -30.42
N GLU A 580 -43.68 -14.19 -31.56
CA GLU A 580 -42.66 -15.21 -31.88
C GLU A 580 -41.27 -14.61 -32.06
N ASP A 581 -41.15 -13.42 -32.64
CA ASP A 581 -39.86 -12.76 -32.83
C ASP A 581 -39.22 -12.37 -31.48
N ALA A 582 -40.02 -12.02 -30.48
CA ALA A 582 -39.54 -11.79 -29.13
C ALA A 582 -38.92 -13.06 -28.53
N GLN A 583 -39.63 -14.21 -28.66
CA GLN A 583 -39.11 -15.49 -28.17
C GLN A 583 -37.80 -15.88 -28.87
N ARG A 584 -37.73 -15.70 -30.18
CA ARG A 584 -36.54 -16.03 -30.99
C ARG A 584 -35.36 -15.12 -30.66
N PHE A 585 -35.59 -13.79 -30.63
CA PHE A 585 -34.52 -12.83 -30.36
C PHE A 585 -33.98 -12.96 -28.95
N PHE A 586 -34.83 -12.87 -27.93
CA PHE A 586 -34.42 -12.93 -26.55
C PHE A 586 -33.89 -14.29 -26.17
N GLY A 587 -34.44 -15.39 -26.70
CA GLY A 587 -33.88 -16.73 -26.55
C GLY A 587 -32.48 -16.84 -27.12
N LYS A 588 -32.20 -16.22 -28.27
CA LYS A 588 -30.85 -16.20 -28.85
C LYS A 588 -29.88 -15.33 -28.06
N VAL A 589 -30.32 -14.20 -27.51
CA VAL A 589 -29.51 -13.38 -26.60
C VAL A 589 -29.11 -14.20 -25.35
N VAL A 590 -30.05 -14.90 -24.72
CA VAL A 590 -29.83 -15.75 -23.55
C VAL A 590 -28.84 -16.86 -23.88
N GLU A 591 -29.01 -17.57 -25.00
CA GLU A 591 -28.09 -18.63 -25.46
C GLU A 591 -26.66 -18.09 -25.61
N LEU A 592 -26.49 -16.94 -26.27
CA LEU A 592 -25.17 -16.32 -26.47
C LEU A 592 -24.53 -15.89 -25.14
N CYS A 593 -25.29 -15.27 -24.24
CA CYS A 593 -24.82 -14.92 -22.91
C CYS A 593 -24.37 -16.16 -22.12
N HIS A 594 -25.16 -17.24 -22.19
CA HIS A 594 -24.83 -18.50 -21.56
C HIS A 594 -23.51 -19.05 -22.10
N ASN A 595 -23.34 -19.10 -23.43
CA ASN A 595 -22.13 -19.60 -24.07
C ASN A 595 -20.87 -18.83 -23.69
N VAL A 596 -20.99 -17.52 -23.44
CA VAL A 596 -19.87 -16.68 -22.98
C VAL A 596 -19.51 -16.94 -21.52
N CYS A 597 -20.49 -17.15 -20.65
CA CYS A 597 -20.28 -17.26 -19.20
C CYS A 597 -20.10 -18.72 -18.72
N ALA A 598 -20.71 -19.73 -19.35
CA ALA A 598 -20.63 -21.11 -18.91
C ALA A 598 -19.20 -21.65 -18.75
N PRO A 599 -18.23 -21.32 -19.63
CA PRO A 599 -16.83 -21.72 -19.43
C PRO A 599 -16.18 -21.16 -18.15
N LEU A 600 -16.72 -20.11 -17.57
CA LEU A 600 -16.24 -19.50 -16.33
C LEU A 600 -16.75 -20.21 -15.07
N LEU A 601 -17.72 -21.13 -15.22
CA LEU A 601 -18.33 -21.92 -14.16
C LEU A 601 -18.30 -23.43 -14.51
N PRO A 602 -17.12 -24.03 -14.66
CA PRO A 602 -16.98 -25.37 -15.25
C PRO A 602 -17.62 -26.50 -14.42
N ASN A 603 -17.80 -26.30 -13.12
CA ASN A 603 -18.34 -27.30 -12.19
C ASN A 603 -19.74 -26.92 -11.64
N GLY A 604 -20.39 -25.92 -12.21
CA GLY A 604 -21.69 -25.44 -11.75
C GLY A 604 -22.69 -25.31 -12.90
N GLU A 605 -23.96 -25.17 -12.56
CA GLU A 605 -25.06 -24.87 -13.48
C GLU A 605 -25.22 -23.36 -13.62
N LEU A 606 -25.21 -22.86 -14.85
CA LEU A 606 -25.48 -21.45 -15.16
C LEU A 606 -26.84 -21.29 -15.81
N GLU A 607 -27.70 -20.48 -15.23
CA GLU A 607 -28.97 -20.04 -15.80
C GLU A 607 -28.89 -18.55 -16.13
N VAL A 608 -29.35 -18.13 -17.30
CA VAL A 608 -29.39 -16.72 -17.69
C VAL A 608 -30.85 -16.26 -17.82
N VAL A 609 -31.19 -15.20 -17.09
CA VAL A 609 -32.55 -14.63 -17.04
C VAL A 609 -32.50 -13.18 -17.48
N LEU A 610 -33.19 -12.85 -18.57
CA LEU A 610 -33.37 -11.45 -18.97
C LEU A 610 -34.38 -10.77 -18.05
N VAL A 611 -34.01 -9.60 -17.57
CA VAL A 611 -34.81 -8.76 -16.69
C VAL A 611 -35.31 -7.56 -17.50
N GLU A 612 -36.60 -7.41 -17.63
CA GLU A 612 -37.21 -6.24 -18.25
C GLU A 612 -37.04 -5.00 -17.36
N GLU A 613 -36.81 -3.81 -17.95
CA GLU A 613 -36.63 -2.55 -17.21
C GLU A 613 -37.92 -1.98 -16.62
#